data_dbb80982db353846132076e121550edc
#
_entry.id   dbb80982db353846132076e121550edc
#
_cell.length_a   1.000
_cell.length_b   1.000
_cell.length_c   1.000
_cell.angle_alpha   90.00
_cell.angle_beta   90.00
_cell.angle_gamma   90.00
#
_symmetry.space_group_name_H-M   'P 1'
#
loop_
_entity.id
_entity.type
_entity.pdbx_description
1 polymer ?
#
loop_
_entity_poly.entity_id
_entity_poly.type
_entity_poly.pdbx_seq_one_letter_code
_entity_poly.pdbx_strand_id
1 'polypeptide(L)'
;MATKLFVNLPVKDLNRSKAFFTGLGLTFFGQAEDMASVIISEHTQVMLLTNTVFASYARNGVVDATAGTEAILVLGVETRDQVDQLADRAEEAGGSPVGTPRDDGYRYQRGFTDLDGHHWEALCLIDPAG
;
A
#
# COMPACT_ATOMS: atom_id res chain seq x y z
N MET A 1 -3.29 -21.93 -14.70
CA MET A 1 -4.15 -20.81 -14.30
C MET A 1 -3.51 -20.06 -13.16
N ALA A 2 -3.37 -18.76 -13.29
CA ALA A 2 -2.76 -17.96 -12.23
C ALA A 2 -3.81 -17.55 -11.21
N THR A 3 -3.48 -17.67 -9.94
CA THR A 3 -4.33 -17.21 -8.85
C THR A 3 -4.11 -15.71 -8.68
N LYS A 4 -5.19 -14.96 -8.51
CA LYS A 4 -5.13 -13.52 -8.23
C LYS A 4 -5.33 -13.29 -6.74
N LEU A 5 -4.61 -12.30 -6.22
CA LEU A 5 -4.77 -11.87 -4.84
C LEU A 5 -5.45 -10.50 -4.81
N PHE A 6 -6.52 -10.41 -4.04
CA PHE A 6 -7.20 -9.14 -3.76
C PHE A 6 -7.09 -8.87 -2.26
N VAL A 7 -6.45 -7.77 -1.90
CA VAL A 7 -6.36 -7.34 -0.51
C VAL A 7 -7.35 -6.20 -0.30
N ASN A 8 -8.26 -6.35 0.65
CA ASN A 8 -9.24 -5.31 0.98
C ASN A 8 -8.76 -4.49 2.17
N LEU A 9 -8.76 -3.18 2.04
CA LEU A 9 -8.39 -2.26 3.11
C LEU A 9 -9.52 -1.26 3.37
N PRO A 10 -9.87 -1.01 4.64
CA PRO A 10 -10.85 0.00 4.97
C PRO A 10 -10.23 1.40 4.88
N VAL A 11 -10.98 2.36 4.35
CA VAL A 11 -10.56 3.75 4.27
C VAL A 11 -11.67 4.67 4.75
N LYS A 12 -11.30 5.75 5.45
CA LYS A 12 -12.27 6.74 5.93
C LYS A 12 -12.79 7.62 4.82
N ASP A 13 -11.92 8.03 3.90
CA ASP A 13 -12.25 8.96 2.83
C ASP A 13 -11.69 8.41 1.54
N LEU A 14 -12.54 7.81 0.73
CA LEU A 14 -12.12 7.12 -0.49
C LEU A 14 -11.46 8.07 -1.48
N ASN A 15 -12.00 9.30 -1.63
CA ASN A 15 -11.43 10.25 -2.58
C ASN A 15 -10.02 10.68 -2.19
N ARG A 16 -9.78 10.90 -0.90
CA ARG A 16 -8.43 11.24 -0.41
C ARG A 16 -7.47 10.06 -0.58
N SER A 17 -7.94 8.85 -0.31
CA SER A 17 -7.13 7.64 -0.51
C SER A 17 -6.78 7.42 -1.96
N LYS A 18 -7.73 7.65 -2.88
CA LYS A 18 -7.45 7.56 -4.32
C LYS A 18 -6.38 8.57 -4.73
N ALA A 19 -6.47 9.81 -4.23
CA ALA A 19 -5.47 10.83 -4.52
C ALA A 19 -4.10 10.42 -3.97
N PHE A 20 -4.06 9.82 -2.79
CA PHE A 20 -2.82 9.33 -2.19
C PHE A 20 -2.12 8.31 -3.09
N PHE A 21 -2.84 7.27 -3.50
CA PHE A 21 -2.25 6.21 -4.32
C PHE A 21 -1.94 6.67 -5.75
N THR A 22 -2.73 7.59 -6.30
CA THR A 22 -2.39 8.25 -7.56
C THR A 22 -1.08 9.00 -7.43
N GLY A 23 -0.85 9.67 -6.30
CA GLY A 23 0.39 10.37 -6.01
C GLY A 23 1.60 9.45 -5.98
N LEU A 24 1.42 8.18 -5.60
CA LEU A 24 2.49 7.18 -5.63
C LEU A 24 2.79 6.67 -7.04
N GLY A 25 1.96 7.02 -8.02
CA GLY A 25 2.10 6.55 -9.38
C GLY A 25 1.30 5.27 -9.68
N LEU A 26 0.42 4.87 -8.78
CA LEU A 26 -0.41 3.68 -8.98
C LEU A 26 -1.69 4.06 -9.73
N THR A 27 -2.26 3.10 -10.45
CA THR A 27 -3.46 3.28 -11.24
C THR A 27 -4.58 2.39 -10.71
N PHE A 28 -5.80 2.64 -11.19
CA PHE A 28 -7.00 1.93 -10.73
C PHE A 28 -7.63 1.15 -11.87
N PHE A 29 -8.08 -0.06 -11.56
CA PHE A 29 -8.81 -0.88 -12.52
C PHE A 29 -10.28 -0.50 -12.55
N GLY A 30 -10.90 -0.38 -11.38
CA GLY A 30 -12.30 -0.05 -11.26
C GLY A 30 -12.54 0.90 -10.11
N GLN A 31 -13.56 1.73 -10.24
CA GLN A 31 -13.94 2.70 -9.23
C GLN A 31 -15.45 2.78 -9.15
N ALA A 32 -15.93 2.93 -7.92
CA ALA A 32 -17.34 3.21 -7.66
C ALA A 32 -17.38 4.22 -6.52
N GLU A 33 -18.56 4.57 -6.06
CA GLU A 33 -18.73 5.56 -5.01
C GLU A 33 -18.13 5.08 -3.66
N ASP A 34 -18.12 3.78 -3.44
CA ASP A 34 -17.74 3.16 -2.17
C ASP A 34 -16.52 2.24 -2.26
N MET A 35 -15.90 2.13 -3.43
CA MET A 35 -14.72 1.28 -3.61
C MET A 35 -13.84 1.76 -4.77
N ALA A 36 -12.54 1.45 -4.68
CA ALA A 36 -11.60 1.63 -5.76
C ALA A 36 -10.58 0.49 -5.74
N SER A 37 -10.22 -0.02 -6.90
CA SER A 37 -9.28 -1.13 -7.03
C SER A 37 -7.94 -0.60 -7.52
N VAL A 38 -6.94 -0.62 -6.63
CA VAL A 38 -5.57 -0.21 -6.95
C VAL A 38 -4.84 -1.36 -7.61
N ILE A 39 -4.30 -1.15 -8.80
CA ILE A 39 -3.52 -2.16 -9.52
C ILE A 39 -2.11 -2.17 -8.96
N ILE A 40 -1.69 -3.31 -8.42
CA ILE A 40 -0.30 -3.52 -8.00
C ILE A 40 0.46 -4.25 -9.11
N SER A 41 -0.13 -5.31 -9.63
CA SER A 41 0.42 -6.08 -10.72
C SER A 41 -0.71 -6.77 -11.46
N GLU A 42 -0.36 -7.56 -12.47
CA GLU A 42 -1.33 -8.34 -13.25
C GLU A 42 -2.19 -9.26 -12.38
N HIS A 43 -1.64 -9.74 -11.26
CA HIS A 43 -2.32 -10.73 -10.42
C HIS A 43 -2.63 -10.24 -9.03
N THR A 44 -2.35 -8.99 -8.71
CA THR A 44 -2.54 -8.45 -7.37
C THR A 44 -3.18 -7.07 -7.42
N GLN A 45 -4.30 -6.92 -6.71
CA GLN A 45 -4.98 -5.64 -6.56
C GLN A 45 -5.26 -5.38 -5.09
N VAL A 46 -5.22 -4.12 -4.71
CA VAL A 46 -5.63 -3.69 -3.38
C VAL A 46 -6.94 -2.92 -3.53
N MET A 47 -7.99 -3.44 -2.88
CA MET A 47 -9.31 -2.85 -2.91
C MET A 47 -9.44 -1.88 -1.75
N LEU A 48 -9.65 -0.61 -2.06
CA LEU A 48 -9.95 0.39 -1.05
C LEU A 48 -11.47 0.42 -0.88
N LEU A 49 -11.94 0.09 0.29
CA LEU A 49 -13.37 0.05 0.59
C LEU A 49 -13.68 1.08 1.68
N THR A 50 -14.79 1.78 1.54
CA THR A 50 -15.24 2.62 2.65
C THR A 50 -15.43 1.77 3.90
N ASN A 51 -15.31 2.36 5.08
CA ASN A 51 -15.46 1.61 6.33
C ASN A 51 -16.78 0.85 6.40
N THR A 52 -17.86 1.41 5.89
CA THR A 52 -19.17 0.76 5.87
C THR A 52 -19.16 -0.50 5.01
N VAL A 53 -18.58 -0.41 3.81
CA VAL A 53 -18.50 -1.56 2.90
C VAL A 53 -17.57 -2.62 3.48
N PHE A 54 -16.42 -2.21 3.99
CA PHE A 54 -15.48 -3.13 4.60
C PHE A 54 -16.13 -3.89 5.77
N ALA A 55 -16.85 -3.17 6.63
CA ALA A 55 -17.51 -3.76 7.79
C ALA A 55 -18.54 -4.82 7.39
N SER A 56 -19.18 -4.68 6.22
CA SER A 56 -20.14 -5.66 5.73
C SER A 56 -19.52 -7.01 5.39
N TYR A 57 -18.22 -7.02 5.10
CA TYR A 57 -17.46 -8.26 4.82
C TYR A 57 -16.66 -8.74 6.02
N ALA A 58 -16.30 -7.84 6.92
CA ALA A 58 -15.41 -8.17 8.04
C ALA A 58 -16.17 -8.92 9.12
N ARG A 59 -15.57 -10.02 9.58
CA ARG A 59 -16.20 -10.89 10.56
C ARG A 59 -16.24 -10.28 11.96
N ASN A 60 -15.19 -9.55 12.34
CA ASN A 60 -15.02 -9.03 13.71
C ASN A 60 -14.95 -7.51 13.76
N GLY A 61 -15.54 -6.83 12.78
CA GLY A 61 -15.54 -5.37 12.72
C GLY A 61 -14.31 -4.82 12.02
N VAL A 62 -14.14 -3.51 12.09
CA VAL A 62 -13.05 -2.78 11.43
C VAL A 62 -12.04 -2.34 12.48
N VAL A 63 -10.79 -2.80 12.35
CA VAL A 63 -9.70 -2.40 13.24
C VAL A 63 -9.16 -1.05 12.79
N ASP A 64 -8.88 -0.17 13.76
CA ASP A 64 -8.21 1.10 13.51
C ASP A 64 -6.72 0.84 13.27
N ALA A 65 -6.25 1.02 12.03
CA ALA A 65 -4.87 0.75 11.67
C ALA A 65 -3.87 1.71 12.32
N THR A 66 -4.34 2.83 12.89
CA THR A 66 -3.47 3.72 13.67
C THR A 66 -3.17 3.17 15.05
N ALA A 67 -4.00 2.25 15.55
CA ALA A 67 -3.85 1.66 16.89
C ALA A 67 -3.09 0.33 16.88
N GLY A 68 -2.96 -0.32 15.73
CA GLY A 68 -2.23 -1.58 15.62
C GLY A 68 -2.05 -1.99 14.18
N THR A 69 -1.10 -2.89 13.93
CA THR A 69 -0.78 -3.36 12.60
C THR A 69 -1.09 -4.85 12.49
N GLU A 70 -2.09 -5.18 11.68
CA GLU A 70 -2.43 -6.57 11.36
C GLU A 70 -1.54 -7.11 10.24
N ALA A 71 -1.31 -6.27 9.21
CA ALA A 71 -0.59 -6.70 8.03
C ALA A 71 0.35 -5.60 7.56
N ILE A 72 1.42 -6.00 6.90
CA ILE A 72 2.36 -5.10 6.23
C ILE A 72 2.30 -5.45 4.75
N LEU A 73 2.00 -4.45 3.91
CA LEU A 73 1.95 -4.65 2.47
C LEU A 73 3.28 -4.20 1.88
N VAL A 74 4.00 -5.14 1.26
CA VAL A 74 5.32 -4.86 0.73
C VAL A 74 5.25 -4.79 -0.79
N LEU A 75 5.64 -3.64 -1.34
CA LEU A 75 5.74 -3.42 -2.78
C LEU A 75 7.18 -3.73 -3.21
N GLY A 76 7.36 -4.82 -3.95
CA GLY A 76 8.67 -5.17 -4.50
C GLY A 76 8.91 -4.39 -5.77
N VAL A 77 10.03 -3.68 -5.83
CA VAL A 77 10.45 -2.91 -7.01
C VAL A 77 11.87 -3.31 -7.40
N GLU A 78 12.32 -2.84 -8.56
CA GLU A 78 13.58 -3.34 -9.13
C GLU A 78 14.81 -2.56 -8.66
N THR A 79 14.68 -1.28 -8.33
CA THR A 79 15.82 -0.42 -8.04
C THR A 79 15.64 0.35 -6.73
N ARG A 80 16.77 0.79 -6.16
CA ARG A 80 16.78 1.66 -4.99
C ARG A 80 16.05 2.97 -5.27
N ASP A 81 16.23 3.54 -6.45
CA ASP A 81 15.57 4.78 -6.83
C ASP A 81 14.04 4.63 -6.81
N GLN A 82 13.52 3.47 -7.23
CA GLN A 82 12.10 3.21 -7.18
C GLN A 82 11.58 3.09 -5.75
N VAL A 83 12.37 2.52 -4.84
CA VAL A 83 12.02 2.52 -3.41
C VAL A 83 11.92 3.95 -2.90
N ASP A 84 12.92 4.77 -3.19
CA ASP A 84 12.93 6.17 -2.74
C ASP A 84 11.77 6.96 -3.35
N GLN A 85 11.48 6.77 -4.63
CA GLN A 85 10.35 7.43 -5.27
C GLN A 85 9.03 7.10 -4.58
N LEU A 86 8.77 5.83 -4.30
CA LEU A 86 7.54 5.43 -3.62
C LEU A 86 7.44 6.03 -2.23
N ALA A 87 8.49 5.92 -1.43
CA ALA A 87 8.49 6.43 -0.07
C ALA A 87 8.39 7.96 -0.03
N ASP A 88 9.13 8.65 -0.90
CA ASP A 88 9.10 10.11 -0.95
C ASP A 88 7.73 10.62 -1.41
N ARG A 89 7.14 9.99 -2.41
CA ARG A 89 5.80 10.36 -2.90
C ARG A 89 4.73 10.09 -1.85
N ALA A 90 4.88 9.02 -1.07
CA ALA A 90 3.95 8.73 0.02
C ALA A 90 3.97 9.85 1.06
N GLU A 91 5.16 10.33 1.44
CA GLU A 91 5.29 11.45 2.37
C GLU A 91 4.69 12.73 1.79
N GLU A 92 4.96 13.02 0.52
CA GLU A 92 4.40 14.20 -0.17
C GLU A 92 2.87 14.14 -0.23
N ALA A 93 2.31 12.93 -0.34
CA ALA A 93 0.85 12.75 -0.43
C ALA A 93 0.16 12.70 0.94
N GLY A 94 0.90 12.87 2.03
CA GLY A 94 0.34 12.96 3.38
C GLY A 94 0.55 11.73 4.25
N GLY A 95 1.24 10.70 3.75
CA GLY A 95 1.64 9.55 4.55
C GLY A 95 2.80 9.89 5.48
N SER A 96 3.15 8.95 6.34
CA SER A 96 4.22 9.12 7.32
C SER A 96 5.29 8.06 7.14
N PRO A 97 6.59 8.38 7.36
CA PRO A 97 7.62 7.37 7.33
C PRO A 97 7.47 6.41 8.52
N VAL A 98 7.86 5.16 8.31
CA VAL A 98 7.91 4.14 9.37
C VAL A 98 9.35 3.69 9.52
N GLY A 99 9.94 3.99 10.67
CA GLY A 99 11.33 3.63 10.97
C GLY A 99 12.33 4.37 10.08
N THR A 100 13.52 3.80 9.99
CA THR A 100 14.59 4.32 9.14
C THR A 100 14.80 3.40 7.94
N PRO A 101 15.38 3.90 6.84
CA PRO A 101 15.69 3.04 5.71
C PRO A 101 16.57 1.87 6.14
N ARG A 102 16.29 0.69 5.60
CA ARG A 102 17.08 -0.51 5.85
C ARG A 102 17.93 -0.83 4.63
N ASP A 103 19.24 -0.88 4.81
CA ASP A 103 20.17 -1.21 3.75
C ASP A 103 21.13 -2.27 4.28
N ASP A 104 20.83 -3.54 3.98
CA ASP A 104 21.61 -4.69 4.48
C ASP A 104 22.63 -5.20 3.47
N GLY A 105 22.79 -4.51 2.33
CA GLY A 105 23.65 -4.99 1.26
C GLY A 105 22.96 -5.92 0.27
N TYR A 106 21.96 -6.69 0.72
CA TYR A 106 21.14 -7.52 -0.16
C TYR A 106 19.72 -6.99 -0.31
N ARG A 107 19.36 -5.97 0.46
CA ARG A 107 18.01 -5.41 0.49
C ARG A 107 18.07 -3.93 0.81
N TYR A 108 17.27 -3.14 0.07
CA TYR A 108 17.02 -1.75 0.41
C TYR A 108 15.51 -1.57 0.59
N GLN A 109 15.10 -1.00 1.72
CA GLN A 109 13.70 -0.98 2.10
C GLN A 109 13.36 0.28 2.89
N ARG A 110 12.20 0.86 2.58
CA ARG A 110 11.67 2.00 3.32
C ARG A 110 10.20 1.78 3.60
N GLY A 111 9.76 2.13 4.80
CA GLY A 111 8.38 1.98 5.22
C GLY A 111 7.64 3.31 5.26
N PHE A 112 6.34 3.23 5.05
CA PHE A 112 5.44 4.39 5.19
C PHE A 112 4.05 3.92 5.57
N THR A 113 3.24 4.86 6.09
CA THR A 113 1.81 4.61 6.27
C THR A 113 1.04 5.38 5.22
N ASP A 114 -0.15 4.87 4.87
CA ASP A 114 -1.09 5.65 4.07
C ASP A 114 -1.92 6.57 4.99
N LEU A 115 -2.95 7.22 4.43
CA LEU A 115 -3.73 8.20 5.17
C LEU A 115 -4.58 7.59 6.30
N ASP A 116 -4.81 6.27 6.24
CA ASP A 116 -5.58 5.56 7.26
C ASP A 116 -4.68 4.82 8.27
N GLY A 117 -3.36 4.93 8.12
CA GLY A 117 -2.41 4.28 9.01
C GLY A 117 -2.03 2.87 8.62
N HIS A 118 -2.48 2.37 7.47
CA HIS A 118 -2.04 1.05 6.99
C HIS A 118 -0.55 1.07 6.69
N HIS A 119 0.15 0.01 7.07
CA HIS A 119 1.61 -0.07 6.95
C HIS A 119 2.01 -0.66 5.61
N TRP A 120 2.80 0.10 4.86
CA TRP A 120 3.37 -0.28 3.58
C TRP A 120 4.89 -0.24 3.64
N GLU A 121 5.53 -1.09 2.85
CA GLU A 121 6.98 -1.06 2.66
C GLU A 121 7.27 -1.09 1.16
N ALA A 122 8.30 -0.36 0.75
CA ALA A 122 8.85 -0.47 -0.60
C ALA A 122 10.19 -1.20 -0.48
N LEU A 123 10.38 -2.25 -1.27
CA LEU A 123 11.52 -3.16 -1.14
C LEU A 123 12.18 -3.39 -2.49
N CYS A 124 13.49 -3.25 -2.50
CA CYS A 124 14.34 -3.66 -3.63
C CYS A 124 15.32 -4.73 -3.12
N LEU A 125 15.31 -5.89 -3.77
CA LEU A 125 16.31 -6.93 -3.50
C LEU A 125 17.51 -6.69 -4.38
N ILE A 126 18.69 -6.70 -3.78
CA ILE A 126 19.95 -6.49 -4.49
C ILE A 126 20.59 -7.84 -4.69
N ASP A 127 20.76 -8.22 -5.95
CA ASP A 127 21.42 -9.47 -6.28
C ASP A 127 22.93 -9.24 -6.27
N PRO A 128 23.67 -9.78 -5.28
CA PRO A 128 25.10 -9.58 -5.22
C PRO A 128 25.85 -10.30 -6.34
N ALA A 129 25.21 -11.22 -7.05
CA ALA A 129 25.81 -11.96 -8.15
C ALA A 129 25.58 -11.31 -9.50
N GLY A 130 24.70 -10.29 -9.59
CA GLY A 130 24.35 -9.74 -10.89
C GLY A 130 24.17 -8.28 -10.94
#